data_aff3f2cfb21220ffaa9efd3367b60c6c
#
_entry.id   aff3f2cfb21220ffaa9efd3367b60c6c
#
_cell.length_a   1.000
_cell.length_b   1.000
_cell.length_c   1.000
_cell.angle_alpha   90.00
_cell.angle_beta   90.00
_cell.angle_gamma   90.00
#
_symmetry.space_group_name_H-M   'P 1'
#
loop_
_entity.id
_entity.type
_entity.pdbx_description
1 polymer ?
#
loop_
_entity_poly.entity_id
_entity_poly.type
_entity_poly.pdbx_seq_one_letter_code
_entity_poly.pdbx_strand_id
1 'polypeptide(L)'
;VHQGRMLAGNSFVTEYNVKDTREAFDTALSTDMETTAIAQICSNYDVSFMAVRCISDLCGPAADQEFHLSVDVVAPRSARYALQIAAELWTQQELPALELNLED
;
A
#
# COMPACT_ATOMS: atom_id res chain seq x y z
N VAL A 1 -3.40 0.81 11.52
CA VAL A 1 -3.18 1.49 10.24
C VAL A 1 -2.15 2.60 10.44
N HIS A 2 -1.18 2.67 9.57
CA HIS A 2 -0.11 3.66 9.60
C HIS A 2 -0.14 4.50 8.34
N GLN A 3 0.24 5.77 8.47
CA GLN A 3 0.44 6.67 7.34
C GLN A 3 1.91 7.02 7.26
N GLY A 4 2.47 7.02 6.06
CA GLY A 4 3.87 7.37 5.90
C GLY A 4 4.39 7.11 4.50
N ARG A 5 5.70 7.15 4.39
CA ARG A 5 6.40 6.99 3.12
C ARG A 5 6.35 5.56 2.63
N MET A 6 5.98 5.41 1.38
CA MET A 6 6.01 4.15 0.66
C MET A 6 7.01 4.25 -0.47
N LEU A 7 7.85 3.22 -0.64
CA LEU A 7 8.81 3.14 -1.73
C LEU A 7 8.25 2.27 -2.83
N ALA A 8 8.58 2.60 -4.08
CA ALA A 8 8.26 1.74 -5.21
C ALA A 8 9.43 1.73 -6.20
N GLY A 9 9.66 0.59 -6.82
CA GLY A 9 10.74 0.42 -7.78
C GLY A 9 10.49 -0.79 -8.67
N ASN A 10 11.39 -0.99 -9.64
CA ASN A 10 11.27 -2.04 -10.63
C ASN A 10 11.87 -3.38 -10.19
N SER A 11 12.49 -3.44 -9.02
CA SER A 11 13.16 -4.63 -8.51
C SER A 11 12.54 -5.08 -7.20
N PHE A 12 12.46 -6.39 -6.99
CA PHE A 12 12.07 -6.94 -5.71
C PHE A 12 13.03 -6.52 -4.61
N VAL A 13 12.48 -6.17 -3.44
CA VAL A 13 13.28 -6.02 -2.22
C VAL A 13 13.41 -7.41 -1.60
N THR A 14 14.64 -7.89 -1.49
CA THR A 14 14.99 -9.21 -0.99
C THR A 14 15.92 -9.10 0.21
N GLU A 15 16.28 -10.23 0.80
CA GLU A 15 17.26 -10.27 1.90
C GLU A 15 18.63 -9.69 1.51
N TYR A 16 18.95 -9.67 0.19
CA TYR A 16 20.24 -9.18 -0.30
C TYR A 16 20.31 -7.66 -0.40
N ASN A 17 19.19 -6.98 -0.59
CA ASN A 17 19.16 -5.53 -0.79
C ASN A 17 18.32 -4.76 0.23
N VAL A 18 17.57 -5.44 1.09
CA VAL A 18 16.68 -4.78 2.06
C VAL A 18 17.43 -3.88 3.03
N LYS A 19 18.63 -4.29 3.44
CA LYS A 19 19.45 -3.50 4.36
C LYS A 19 19.83 -2.16 3.74
N ASP A 20 20.33 -2.17 2.51
CA ASP A 20 20.71 -0.94 1.82
C ASP A 20 19.49 -0.04 1.58
N THR A 21 18.37 -0.62 1.23
CA THR A 21 17.11 0.11 1.05
C THR A 21 16.68 0.78 2.35
N ARG A 22 16.73 0.08 3.49
CA ARG A 22 16.36 0.64 4.80
C ARG A 22 17.31 1.74 5.25
N GLU A 23 18.60 1.60 4.98
CA GLU A 23 19.61 2.62 5.31
C GLU A 23 19.42 3.88 4.46
N ALA A 24 19.12 3.72 3.16
CA ALA A 24 18.90 4.85 2.26
C ALA A 24 17.57 5.57 2.54
N PHE A 25 16.54 4.85 2.99
CA PHE A 25 15.19 5.39 3.18
C PHE A 25 14.64 4.97 4.55
N ASP A 26 15.27 5.46 5.61
CA ASP A 26 15.00 5.06 7.00
C ASP A 26 13.61 5.41 7.50
N THR A 27 12.92 6.35 6.85
CA THR A 27 11.54 6.73 7.22
C THR A 27 10.46 5.98 6.44
N ALA A 28 10.85 5.07 5.53
CA ALA A 28 9.88 4.32 4.73
C ALA A 28 9.18 3.26 5.56
N LEU A 29 7.87 3.13 5.37
CA LEU A 29 7.03 2.14 6.04
C LEU A 29 6.86 0.87 5.21
N SER A 30 6.92 0.97 3.89
CA SER A 30 6.72 -0.16 3.01
C SER A 30 7.43 0.03 1.68
N THR A 31 7.51 -1.05 0.91
CA THR A 31 8.01 -1.04 -0.46
C THR A 31 7.11 -1.89 -1.36
N ASP A 32 6.91 -1.44 -2.58
CA ASP A 32 6.16 -2.13 -3.60
C ASP A 32 6.77 -1.86 -5.00
N MET A 33 6.09 -2.27 -6.05
CA MET A 33 6.61 -2.15 -7.41
C MET A 33 5.77 -1.26 -8.32
N GLU A 34 4.63 -0.72 -7.86
CA GLU A 34 3.66 -0.03 -8.72
C GLU A 34 3.30 1.39 -8.27
N THR A 35 3.35 1.68 -6.98
CA THR A 35 2.76 2.91 -6.41
C THR A 35 3.33 4.17 -7.03
N THR A 36 4.65 4.27 -7.19
CA THR A 36 5.28 5.48 -7.75
C THR A 36 4.86 5.73 -9.19
N ALA A 37 4.76 4.69 -10.01
CA ALA A 37 4.35 4.83 -11.40
C ALA A 37 2.92 5.37 -11.51
N ILE A 38 2.00 4.86 -10.70
CA ILE A 38 0.61 5.33 -10.66
C ILE A 38 0.56 6.77 -10.16
N ALA A 39 1.30 7.09 -9.10
CA ALA A 39 1.35 8.44 -8.55
C ALA A 39 1.86 9.46 -9.56
N GLN A 40 2.87 9.11 -10.36
CA GLN A 40 3.40 9.98 -11.41
C GLN A 40 2.36 10.28 -12.49
N ILE A 41 1.61 9.28 -12.92
CA ILE A 41 0.55 9.47 -13.92
C ILE A 41 -0.55 10.37 -13.35
N CYS A 42 -0.99 10.12 -12.12
CA CYS A 42 -1.99 10.97 -11.47
C CYS A 42 -1.53 12.42 -11.36
N SER A 43 -0.27 12.64 -10.99
CA SER A 43 0.32 13.98 -10.90
C SER A 43 0.33 14.68 -12.26
N ASN A 44 0.67 13.96 -13.34
CA ASN A 44 0.72 14.54 -14.68
C ASN A 44 -0.67 14.97 -15.19
N TYR A 45 -1.72 14.32 -14.73
CA TYR A 45 -3.10 14.64 -15.10
C TYR A 45 -3.84 15.44 -14.04
N ASP A 46 -3.12 15.95 -13.03
CA ASP A 46 -3.69 16.73 -11.92
C ASP A 46 -4.82 15.99 -11.19
N VAL A 47 -4.62 14.68 -10.98
CA VAL A 47 -5.55 13.81 -10.28
C VAL A 47 -4.99 13.51 -8.90
N SER A 48 -5.80 13.68 -7.86
CA SER A 48 -5.42 13.31 -6.50
C SER A 48 -5.21 11.82 -6.38
N PHE A 49 -4.26 11.42 -5.54
CA PHE A 49 -3.84 10.03 -5.42
C PHE A 49 -3.65 9.64 -3.96
N MET A 50 -4.07 8.45 -3.63
CA MET A 50 -3.81 7.81 -2.34
C MET A 50 -3.54 6.33 -2.55
N ALA A 51 -2.56 5.79 -1.85
CA ALA A 51 -2.24 4.36 -1.89
C ALA A 51 -2.60 3.70 -0.56
N VAL A 52 -3.19 2.51 -0.64
CA VAL A 52 -3.48 1.66 0.52
C VAL A 52 -2.85 0.30 0.26
N ARG A 53 -1.99 -0.13 1.17
CA ARG A 53 -1.29 -1.41 1.06
C ARG A 53 -1.39 -2.19 2.35
N CYS A 54 -1.43 -3.51 2.25
CA CYS A 54 -1.31 -4.42 3.38
C CYS A 54 0.05 -5.13 3.28
N ILE A 55 0.79 -5.17 4.39
CA ILE A 55 2.11 -5.80 4.41
C ILE A 55 1.95 -7.31 4.36
N SER A 56 2.60 -7.96 3.39
CA SER A 56 2.57 -9.41 3.23
C SER A 56 3.79 -10.12 3.85
N ASP A 57 4.94 -9.44 3.89
CA ASP A 57 6.18 -9.96 4.45
C ASP A 57 7.12 -8.83 4.85
N LEU A 58 8.20 -9.17 5.53
CA LEU A 58 9.17 -8.19 6.04
C LEU A 58 10.41 -8.06 5.18
N CYS A 59 10.49 -8.76 4.06
CA CYS A 59 11.61 -8.71 3.10
C CYS A 59 12.98 -9.08 3.70
N GLY A 60 13.02 -9.74 4.85
CA GLY A 60 14.25 -10.15 5.52
C GLY A 60 14.62 -11.61 5.29
N PRO A 61 15.75 -12.06 5.84
CA PRO A 61 16.18 -13.46 5.71
C PRO A 61 15.18 -14.49 6.25
N ALA A 62 14.38 -14.10 7.24
CA ALA A 62 13.38 -14.94 7.87
C ALA A 62 11.95 -14.55 7.49
N ALA A 63 11.75 -13.82 6.41
CA ALA A 63 10.44 -13.29 6.03
C ALA A 63 9.38 -14.39 5.92
N ASP A 64 9.73 -15.52 5.29
CA ASP A 64 8.81 -16.65 5.12
C ASP A 64 8.52 -17.38 6.43
N GLN A 65 9.39 -17.25 7.42
CA GLN A 65 9.25 -17.95 8.70
C GLN A 65 8.65 -17.06 9.78
N GLU A 66 8.99 -15.76 9.78
CA GLU A 66 8.56 -14.80 10.80
C GLU A 66 7.22 -14.15 10.48
N PHE A 67 7.04 -13.73 9.25
CA PHE A 67 5.83 -13.06 8.83
C PHE A 67 5.66 -13.17 7.31
N HIS A 68 4.69 -13.97 6.91
CA HIS A 68 4.30 -14.08 5.51
C HIS A 68 2.80 -14.36 5.44
N LEU A 69 2.06 -13.48 4.79
CA LEU A 69 0.63 -13.64 4.58
C LEU A 69 0.35 -13.89 3.11
N SER A 70 -0.52 -14.84 2.84
CA SER A 70 -0.94 -15.14 1.46
C SER A 70 -1.76 -14.01 0.86
N VAL A 71 -1.79 -13.97 -0.48
CA VAL A 71 -2.63 -13.01 -1.23
C VAL A 71 -4.10 -13.14 -0.83
N ASP A 72 -4.56 -14.35 -0.56
CA ASP A 72 -5.94 -14.60 -0.13
C ASP A 72 -6.32 -13.90 1.18
N VAL A 73 -5.32 -13.57 2.00
CA VAL A 73 -5.52 -12.84 3.26
C VAL A 73 -5.33 -11.34 3.07
N VAL A 74 -4.24 -10.92 2.43
CA VAL A 74 -3.87 -9.50 2.37
C VAL A 74 -4.67 -8.70 1.34
N ALA A 75 -5.03 -9.30 0.20
CA ALA A 75 -5.76 -8.58 -0.83
C ALA A 75 -7.16 -8.13 -0.37
N PRO A 76 -7.97 -8.99 0.28
CA PRO A 76 -9.25 -8.54 0.83
C PRO A 76 -9.11 -7.46 1.91
N ARG A 77 -8.07 -7.51 2.73
CA ARG A 77 -7.82 -6.48 3.76
C ARG A 77 -7.52 -5.14 3.14
N SER A 78 -6.62 -5.09 2.14
CA SER A 78 -6.31 -3.86 1.43
C SER A 78 -7.54 -3.29 0.74
N ALA A 79 -8.31 -4.13 0.05
CA ALA A 79 -9.53 -3.72 -0.64
C ALA A 79 -10.56 -3.14 0.32
N ARG A 80 -10.76 -3.75 1.48
CA ARG A 80 -11.70 -3.27 2.50
C ARG A 80 -11.32 -1.87 2.98
N TYR A 81 -10.06 -1.65 3.34
CA TYR A 81 -9.60 -0.34 3.79
C TYR A 81 -9.71 0.71 2.69
N ALA A 82 -9.37 0.35 1.45
CA ALA A 82 -9.51 1.27 0.33
C ALA A 82 -10.96 1.69 0.11
N LEU A 83 -11.90 0.76 0.20
CA LEU A 83 -13.33 1.04 0.08
C LEU A 83 -13.85 1.92 1.21
N GLN A 84 -13.40 1.70 2.45
CA GLN A 84 -13.76 2.55 3.58
C GLN A 84 -13.28 3.98 3.41
N ILE A 85 -12.02 4.16 2.97
CA ILE A 85 -11.47 5.48 2.72
C ILE A 85 -12.21 6.16 1.57
N ALA A 86 -12.51 5.45 0.48
CA ALA A 86 -13.26 5.99 -0.64
C ALA A 86 -14.66 6.46 -0.20
N ALA A 87 -15.34 5.69 0.65
CA ALA A 87 -16.64 6.06 1.18
C ALA A 87 -16.58 7.34 2.01
N GLU A 88 -15.57 7.49 2.87
CA GLU A 88 -15.39 8.70 3.66
C GLU A 88 -15.09 9.93 2.79
N LEU A 89 -14.22 9.79 1.80
CA LEU A 89 -13.92 10.88 0.87
C LEU A 89 -15.15 11.29 0.07
N TRP A 90 -15.96 10.32 -0.33
CA TRP A 90 -17.22 10.58 -1.03
C TRP A 90 -18.17 11.41 -0.16
N THR A 91 -18.31 11.05 1.10
CA THR A 91 -19.16 11.77 2.06
C THR A 91 -18.65 13.18 2.31
N GLN A 92 -17.35 13.38 2.45
CA GLN A 92 -16.75 14.70 2.68
C GLN A 92 -16.95 15.66 1.51
N GLN A 93 -17.15 15.16 0.30
CA GLN A 93 -17.44 15.98 -0.88
C GLN A 93 -18.93 16.27 -1.04
N GLU A 94 -19.77 15.92 -0.08
CA GLU A 94 -21.22 16.11 -0.11
C GLU A 94 -21.90 15.45 -1.30
N LEU A 95 -21.32 14.35 -1.78
CA LEU A 95 -21.89 13.56 -2.86
C LEU A 95 -22.95 12.57 -2.32
N PRO A 96 -23.82 11.99 -3.18
CA PRO A 96 -24.75 10.98 -2.74
C PRO A 96 -24.04 9.84 -2.01
N ALA A 97 -24.68 9.27 -0.99
CA ALA A 97 -24.10 8.18 -0.22
C ALA A 97 -23.81 6.97 -1.10
N LEU A 98 -22.65 6.33 -0.87
CA LEU A 98 -22.31 5.05 -1.48
C LEU A 98 -22.80 3.91 -0.60
N GLU A 99 -23.44 2.93 -1.22
CA GLU A 99 -23.73 1.67 -0.54
C GLU A 99 -22.57 0.71 -0.77
N LEU A 100 -21.87 0.38 0.31
CA LEU A 100 -20.73 -0.55 0.27
C LEU A 100 -21.05 -1.78 1.10
N ASN A 101 -20.83 -2.95 0.51
CA ASN A 101 -20.88 -4.21 1.23
C ASN A 101 -19.47 -4.61 1.64
N LEU A 102 -19.15 -4.39 2.93
CA LEU A 102 -17.83 -4.66 3.49
C LEU A 102 -17.78 -5.96 4.29
N GLU A 103 -18.59 -6.94 3.92
CA GLU A 103 -18.56 -8.25 4.57
C GLU A 103 -17.18 -8.92 4.37
N ASP A 104 -16.76 -9.63 5.41
CA ASP A 104 -15.47 -10.32 5.45
C ASP A 104 -15.41 -11.56 4.55
#